data_b15f71dde349dc41cf689e6898edb636
#
_entry.id   b15f71dde349dc41cf689e6898edb636
#
_cell.length_a   1.000
_cell.length_b   1.000
_cell.length_c   1.000
_cell.angle_alpha   90.00
_cell.angle_beta   90.00
_cell.angle_gamma   90.00
#
_symmetry.space_group_name_H-M   'P 1'
#
loop_
_entity.id
_entity.type
_entity.pdbx_description
1 polymer ?
#
loop_
_entity_poly.entity_id
_entity_poly.type
_entity_poly.pdbx_seq_one_letter_code
_entity_poly.pdbx_strand_id
1 'polypeptide(L)' 'MKIRYAIEKEIEVPDDYSGEMIDDVIKAKCEEEKGFDYLWQDADEPNDLFSNW' A
#
# COMPACT_ATOMS: atom_id res chain seq x y z
N MET A 1 -10.62 -1.19 4.99
CA MET A 1 -9.38 -0.79 5.68
C MET A 1 -8.56 0.14 4.79
N LYS A 2 -7.77 0.96 5.40
CA LYS A 2 -6.97 1.94 4.68
C LYS A 2 -5.53 1.45 4.55
N ILE A 3 -4.97 1.54 3.35
CA ILE A 3 -3.62 1.08 3.05
C ILE A 3 -2.79 2.25 2.56
N ARG A 4 -1.61 2.44 3.15
CA ARG A 4 -0.64 3.43 2.66
C ARG A 4 0.34 2.74 1.72
N TYR A 5 0.64 3.40 0.63
CA TYR A 5 1.61 2.89 -0.33
C TYR A 5 2.33 4.06 -1.00
N ALA A 6 3.46 3.77 -1.63
CA ALA A 6 4.26 4.78 -2.32
C ALA A 6 4.51 6.00 -1.46
N ILE A 7 4.74 5.79 -0.17
CA ILE A 7 5.07 6.77 0.85
C ILE A 7 3.90 7.69 1.22
N GLU A 8 3.29 8.36 0.26
CA GLU A 8 2.29 9.38 0.57
C GLU A 8 0.90 9.10 0.04
N LYS A 9 0.70 7.96 -0.58
CA LYS A 9 -0.60 7.63 -1.16
C LYS A 9 -1.37 6.66 -0.28
N GLU A 10 -2.68 6.76 -0.35
CA GLU A 10 -3.57 5.89 0.42
C GLU A 10 -4.70 5.40 -0.45
N ILE A 11 -5.14 4.18 -0.21
CA ILE A 11 -6.34 3.64 -0.83
C ILE A 11 -7.18 2.92 0.22
N GLU A 12 -8.44 2.74 -0.11
CA GLU A 12 -9.37 1.99 0.73
C GLU A 12 -9.60 0.61 0.11
N VAL A 13 -9.49 -0.44 0.91
CA VAL A 13 -9.76 -1.80 0.45
C VAL A 13 -10.74 -2.46 1.42
N PRO A 14 -11.51 -3.47 0.95
CA PRO A 14 -12.38 -4.23 1.85
C PRO A 14 -11.58 -4.92 2.95
N ASP A 15 -12.17 -5.03 4.13
CA ASP A 15 -11.51 -5.64 5.28
C ASP A 15 -11.22 -7.12 5.11
N ASP A 16 -11.89 -7.78 4.19
CA ASP A 16 -11.70 -9.20 3.94
C ASP A 16 -10.61 -9.52 2.93
N TYR A 17 -9.91 -8.51 2.43
CA TYR A 17 -8.78 -8.73 1.53
C TYR A 17 -7.61 -9.35 2.29
N SER A 18 -7.03 -10.38 1.69
CA SER A 18 -5.79 -10.96 2.21
C SER A 18 -4.59 -10.11 1.80
N GLY A 19 -3.44 -10.35 2.43
CA GLY A 19 -2.22 -9.66 2.05
C GLY A 19 -1.88 -9.81 0.57
N GLU A 20 -2.12 -10.99 0.01
CA GLU A 20 -1.86 -11.22 -1.41
C GLU A 20 -2.75 -10.38 -2.30
N MET A 21 -4.02 -10.25 -1.94
CA MET A 21 -4.95 -9.43 -2.70
C MET A 21 -4.58 -7.96 -2.64
N ILE A 22 -4.18 -7.49 -1.46
CA ILE A 22 -3.73 -6.11 -1.29
C ILE A 22 -2.48 -5.86 -2.12
N ASP A 23 -1.55 -6.80 -2.10
CA ASP A 23 -0.32 -6.69 -2.87
C ASP A 23 -0.60 -6.54 -4.36
N ASP A 24 -1.55 -7.31 -4.89
CA ASP A 24 -1.95 -7.21 -6.29
C ASP A 24 -2.54 -5.84 -6.61
N VAL A 25 -3.37 -5.33 -5.72
CA VAL A 25 -3.98 -4.01 -5.90
C VAL A 25 -2.89 -2.93 -5.92
N ILE A 26 -1.98 -3.00 -4.97
CA ILE A 26 -0.91 -2.00 -4.87
C ILE A 26 0.02 -2.07 -6.08
N LYS A 27 0.34 -3.28 -6.51
CA LYS A 27 1.18 -3.48 -7.69
C LYS A 27 0.55 -2.84 -8.93
N ALA A 28 -0.75 -3.05 -9.12
CA ALA A 28 -1.47 -2.46 -10.23
C ALA A 28 -1.46 -0.93 -10.16
N LYS A 29 -1.65 -0.39 -8.96
CA LYS A 29 -1.62 1.06 -8.76
C LYS A 29 -0.25 1.64 -9.06
N CYS A 30 0.80 0.99 -8.60
CA CYS A 30 2.17 1.46 -8.84
C CYS A 30 2.53 1.42 -10.32
N GLU A 31 2.10 0.38 -11.02
CA GLU A 31 2.33 0.29 -12.46
C GLU A 31 1.60 1.39 -13.22
N GLU A 32 0.37 1.70 -12.79
CA GLU A 32 -0.42 2.77 -13.39
C GLU A 32 0.25 4.13 -13.20
N GLU A 33 0.87 4.35 -12.05
CA GLU A 33 1.50 5.62 -11.70
C GLU A 33 2.96 5.71 -12.11
N LYS A 34 3.52 4.63 -12.62
CA LYS A 34 4.87 4.52 -13.17
C LYS A 34 6.01 4.80 -12.18
N GLY A 35 6.79 3.80 -11.94
CA GLY A 35 8.09 3.99 -11.33
C GLY A 35 8.16 3.96 -9.83
N PHE A 36 7.13 3.55 -9.15
CA PHE A 36 7.18 3.40 -7.70
C PHE A 36 7.39 1.94 -7.33
N ASP A 37 8.11 1.72 -6.25
CA ASP A 37 8.14 0.42 -5.60
C ASP A 37 6.78 0.18 -4.97
N TYR A 38 6.29 -1.04 -5.05
CA TYR A 38 4.98 -1.36 -4.48
C TYR A 38 5.12 -1.85 -3.04
N LEU A 39 5.76 -1.03 -2.23
CA LEU A 39 5.78 -1.22 -0.80
C LEU A 39 4.51 -0.61 -0.21
N TRP A 40 3.86 -1.36 0.67
CA TRP A 40 2.63 -0.90 1.29
C TRP A 40 2.56 -1.37 2.73
N GLN A 41 1.73 -0.68 3.51
CA GLN A 41 1.44 -1.09 4.87
C GLN A 41 0.04 -0.64 5.26
N ASP A 42 -0.48 -1.23 6.32
CA ASP A 42 -1.73 -0.80 6.91
C ASP A 42 -1.56 0.63 7.43
N ALA A 43 -2.51 1.50 7.13
CA ALA A 43 -2.42 2.90 7.57
C ALA A 43 -2.44 3.05 9.10
N ASP A 44 -2.98 2.05 9.81
CA ASP A 44 -3.02 2.05 11.26
C ASP A 44 -1.79 1.40 11.90
N GLU A 45 -0.84 0.94 11.09
CA GLU A 45 0.37 0.29 11.58
C GLU A 45 1.20 1.27 12.39
N PRO A 46 1.55 0.95 13.66
CA PRO A 46 2.35 1.86 14.48
C PRO A 46 3.78 2.03 13.99
N ASN A 47 4.32 1.05 13.29
CA ASN A 47 5.66 1.14 12.72
C ASN A 47 5.57 1.66 11.30
N ASP A 48 6.07 2.86 11.08
CA ASP A 48 6.04 3.48 9.78
C ASP A 48 7.19 2.93 8.92
N LEU A 49 6.85 2.08 7.97
CA LEU A 49 7.84 1.49 7.07
C LEU A 49 8.50 2.53 6.18
N PHE A 50 7.87 3.68 6.02
CA PHE A 50 8.37 4.73 5.14
C PHE A 50 9.26 5.74 5.84
N SER A 51 9.42 5.62 7.16
CA SER A 51 10.20 6.59 7.92
C SER A 51 11.69 6.57 7.60
N ASN A 52 12.17 5.50 6.98
CA ASN A 52 13.57 5.33 6.63
C ASN A 52 13.86 5.51 5.13
N TRP A 53 12.91 5.97 4.39
CA TRP A 53 13.09 6.21 2.95
C TRP A 53 13.95 7.44 2.67
#